data_a0b105b6bd34f58d581e0c168700c31c
#
_entry.id   a0b105b6bd34f58d581e0c168700c31c
#
_cell.length_a   1.000
_cell.length_b   1.000
_cell.length_c   1.000
_cell.angle_alpha   90.00
_cell.angle_beta   90.00
_cell.angle_gamma   90.00
#
_symmetry.space_group_name_H-M   'P 1'
#
loop_
_entity.id
_entity.type
_entity.pdbx_description
1 polymer ?
#
loop_
_entity_poly.entity_id
_entity_poly.type
_entity_poly.pdbx_seq_one_letter_code
_entity_poly.pdbx_strand_id
1 'polypeptide(L)'
;MLIFIDLDGTIINTVHSTWRPYKDGQENYSIEPYLAQVPIFPGAREFIASRRAKGDSIIVVSDSHFRYVNPICDMLGVECVSLADKPNTQKLKEFLDTHPNYQQEVDNGNCIVIGDTKLDIELGRHIGALTIWFLPYKISEGIKDERDGIGDEMLSKKMGPTFAAKTFQEMESIINSQLSNLYIIEAAFAGSSSVRAIRLNDNRYADGSYACIRCLARQEQGACDKYAMADKYYMMSNPQRTQEFLQLLASGISSYLNQPSLNQGWDYFTYLTDKRTTTPPNKMKEIFDLVATSIQKVRLLKWADNVQGSLREQNLYGDRQAFLQNYLSVECPMETTIDIFGQEQQTPIPLTGKNVIVLDDQLTTGATAWHVIRKLKEKGAKNVLFIAMFQMVLPVNNDVICPRCGQPMLIKMRRSDGHRFYSCTPPQYGGNGCGFIQDISNQ
;
A
#
# COMPACT_ATOMS: atom_id res chain seq x y z
N MET A 1 0.25 -6.02 -22.13
CA MET A 1 0.86 -5.71 -20.83
C MET A 1 2.25 -6.32 -20.78
N LEU A 2 3.20 -5.69 -20.10
CA LEU A 2 4.56 -6.19 -19.91
C LEU A 2 4.69 -6.83 -18.52
N ILE A 3 5.17 -8.08 -18.48
CA ILE A 3 5.36 -8.86 -17.25
C ILE A 3 6.85 -9.12 -17.07
N PHE A 4 7.44 -8.49 -16.06
CA PHE A 4 8.75 -8.85 -15.57
C PHE A 4 8.60 -9.92 -14.49
N ILE A 5 9.30 -11.02 -14.61
CA ILE A 5 9.17 -12.16 -13.69
C ILE A 5 10.55 -12.67 -13.29
N ASP A 6 10.73 -12.90 -12.00
CA ASP A 6 11.95 -13.52 -11.50
C ASP A 6 12.05 -15.01 -11.91
N LEU A 7 13.25 -15.55 -11.92
CA LEU A 7 13.52 -16.92 -12.31
C LEU A 7 13.56 -17.86 -11.10
N ASP A 8 14.52 -17.62 -10.20
CA ASP A 8 14.89 -18.52 -9.11
C ASP A 8 13.96 -18.36 -7.91
N GLY A 9 13.20 -19.36 -7.56
CA GLY A 9 12.16 -19.29 -6.52
C GLY A 9 10.81 -18.83 -7.03
N THR A 10 10.73 -18.42 -8.31
CA THR A 10 9.51 -17.93 -8.95
C THR A 10 9.05 -18.84 -10.09
N ILE A 11 9.80 -18.97 -11.18
CA ILE A 11 9.49 -19.90 -12.27
C ILE A 11 10.04 -21.29 -11.95
N ILE A 12 11.23 -21.36 -11.37
CA ILE A 12 11.95 -22.59 -11.08
C ILE A 12 12.31 -22.68 -9.59
N ASN A 13 12.25 -23.90 -9.05
CA ASN A 13 12.56 -24.19 -7.65
C ASN A 13 14.07 -24.44 -7.45
N THR A 14 14.88 -23.43 -7.59
CA THR A 14 16.35 -23.50 -7.52
C THR A 14 16.92 -22.62 -6.41
N VAL A 15 16.13 -22.35 -5.35
CA VAL A 15 16.56 -21.57 -4.17
C VAL A 15 17.58 -22.30 -3.29
N HIS A 16 17.71 -23.63 -3.42
CA HIS A 16 18.65 -24.43 -2.64
C HIS A 16 20.10 -24.16 -3.05
N SER A 17 21.00 -24.18 -2.08
CA SER A 17 22.44 -23.88 -2.25
C SER A 17 23.17 -24.75 -3.28
N THR A 18 22.67 -25.94 -3.61
CA THR A 18 23.23 -26.82 -4.66
C THR A 18 23.22 -26.19 -6.05
N TRP A 19 22.32 -25.24 -6.30
CA TRP A 19 22.24 -24.52 -7.59
C TRP A 19 23.17 -23.31 -7.65
N ARG A 20 23.77 -22.91 -6.55
CA ARG A 20 24.59 -21.72 -6.45
C ARG A 20 25.75 -21.68 -7.44
N PRO A 21 26.56 -22.75 -7.63
CA PRO A 21 27.65 -22.74 -8.60
C PRO A 21 27.21 -22.45 -10.04
N TYR A 22 26.00 -22.92 -10.42
CA TYR A 22 25.42 -22.64 -11.74
C TYR A 22 24.98 -21.18 -11.84
N LYS A 23 24.29 -20.68 -10.82
CA LYS A 23 23.81 -19.30 -10.73
C LYS A 23 24.95 -18.29 -10.75
N ASP A 24 26.06 -18.61 -10.09
CA ASP A 24 27.25 -17.77 -10.04
C ASP A 24 28.11 -17.89 -11.34
N GLY A 25 27.72 -18.76 -12.27
CA GLY A 25 28.41 -18.96 -13.55
C GLY A 25 29.83 -19.51 -13.42
N GLN A 26 30.09 -20.34 -12.41
CA GLN A 26 31.40 -20.95 -12.21
C GLN A 26 31.78 -21.79 -13.44
N GLU A 27 33.03 -21.72 -13.89
CA GLU A 27 33.50 -22.24 -15.17
C GLU A 27 33.19 -23.74 -15.38
N ASN A 28 33.24 -24.54 -14.32
CA ASN A 28 33.03 -26.00 -14.38
C ASN A 28 31.53 -26.37 -14.25
N TYR A 29 30.63 -25.42 -14.16
CA TYR A 29 29.21 -25.63 -13.97
C TYR A 29 28.39 -25.08 -15.15
N SER A 30 28.05 -25.96 -16.11
CA SER A 30 27.09 -25.62 -17.17
C SER A 30 25.75 -26.24 -16.89
N ILE A 31 24.68 -25.44 -17.06
CA ILE A 31 23.30 -25.89 -16.89
C ILE A 31 22.77 -26.66 -18.10
N GLU A 32 23.37 -26.50 -19.28
CA GLU A 32 22.89 -27.07 -20.55
C GLU A 32 22.65 -28.58 -20.50
N PRO A 33 23.58 -29.41 -19.94
CA PRO A 33 23.34 -30.86 -19.82
C PRO A 33 22.18 -31.23 -18.87
N TYR A 34 21.77 -30.30 -18.02
CA TYR A 34 20.78 -30.51 -16.94
C TYR A 34 19.47 -29.79 -17.17
N LEU A 35 19.24 -29.14 -18.31
CA LEU A 35 18.04 -28.35 -18.59
C LEU A 35 16.74 -29.14 -18.36
N ALA A 36 16.73 -30.43 -18.76
CA ALA A 36 15.57 -31.28 -18.55
C ALA A 36 15.29 -31.60 -17.06
N GLN A 37 16.28 -31.38 -16.18
CA GLN A 37 16.19 -31.65 -14.74
C GLN A 37 15.90 -30.39 -13.92
N VAL A 38 15.88 -29.21 -14.56
CA VAL A 38 15.55 -27.97 -13.87
C VAL A 38 14.13 -28.06 -13.30
N PRO A 39 13.98 -27.93 -11.98
CA PRO A 39 12.68 -28.11 -11.33
C PRO A 39 11.78 -26.88 -11.57
N ILE A 40 10.92 -26.95 -12.56
CA ILE A 40 9.95 -25.90 -12.88
C ILE A 40 8.76 -26.03 -11.92
N PHE A 41 8.31 -24.91 -11.33
CA PHE A 41 7.12 -24.92 -10.50
C PHE A 41 5.86 -25.32 -11.28
N PRO A 42 4.94 -26.09 -10.66
CA PRO A 42 3.68 -26.46 -11.29
C PRO A 42 2.89 -25.24 -11.77
N GLY A 43 2.43 -25.26 -13.02
CA GLY A 43 1.65 -24.17 -13.62
C GLY A 43 2.47 -23.06 -14.26
N ALA A 44 3.81 -23.06 -14.13
CA ALA A 44 4.64 -21.98 -14.70
C ALA A 44 4.62 -21.96 -16.24
N ARG A 45 4.74 -23.12 -16.88
CA ARG A 45 4.69 -23.23 -18.36
C ARG A 45 3.32 -22.82 -18.89
N GLU A 46 2.27 -23.28 -18.25
CA GLU A 46 0.87 -22.97 -18.59
C GLU A 46 0.60 -21.47 -18.43
N PHE A 47 1.11 -20.86 -17.37
CA PHE A 47 1.02 -19.41 -17.15
C PHE A 47 1.71 -18.64 -18.28
N ILE A 48 2.95 -18.97 -18.60
CA ILE A 48 3.71 -18.33 -19.70
C ILE A 48 2.93 -18.44 -21.02
N ALA A 49 2.45 -19.66 -21.34
CA ALA A 49 1.70 -19.90 -22.56
C ALA A 49 0.37 -19.11 -22.60
N SER A 50 -0.38 -19.10 -21.49
CA SER A 50 -1.65 -18.39 -21.36
C SER A 50 -1.46 -16.88 -21.53
N ARG A 51 -0.45 -16.29 -20.88
CA ARG A 51 -0.21 -14.85 -20.97
C ARG A 51 0.21 -14.41 -22.36
N ARG A 52 1.09 -15.18 -22.99
CA ARG A 52 1.49 -14.93 -24.39
C ARG A 52 0.31 -15.04 -25.38
N ALA A 53 -0.56 -16.03 -25.18
CA ALA A 53 -1.79 -16.16 -25.99
C ALA A 53 -2.74 -14.98 -25.84
N LYS A 54 -2.67 -14.24 -24.73
CA LYS A 54 -3.41 -13.00 -24.48
C LYS A 54 -2.70 -11.74 -24.99
N GLY A 55 -1.54 -11.90 -25.62
CA GLY A 55 -0.77 -10.78 -26.16
C GLY A 55 0.14 -10.07 -25.16
N ASP A 56 0.39 -10.68 -23.99
CA ASP A 56 1.34 -10.13 -23.03
C ASP A 56 2.77 -10.53 -23.38
N SER A 57 3.71 -9.63 -23.10
CA SER A 57 5.14 -9.89 -23.19
C SER A 57 5.69 -10.30 -21.82
N ILE A 58 6.48 -11.35 -21.77
CA ILE A 58 7.08 -11.87 -20.53
C ILE A 58 8.60 -11.79 -20.65
N ILE A 59 9.21 -11.11 -19.70
CA ILE A 59 10.66 -10.91 -19.60
C ILE A 59 11.11 -11.47 -18.26
N VAL A 60 12.02 -12.42 -18.27
CA VAL A 60 12.67 -12.89 -17.04
C VAL A 60 13.72 -11.88 -16.60
N VAL A 61 13.72 -11.50 -15.32
CA VAL A 61 14.71 -10.59 -14.73
C VAL A 61 15.37 -11.30 -13.56
N SER A 62 16.63 -11.72 -13.74
CA SER A 62 17.34 -12.55 -12.77
C SER A 62 18.73 -11.98 -12.45
N ASP A 63 19.14 -12.06 -11.18
CA ASP A 63 20.47 -11.69 -10.71
C ASP A 63 21.51 -12.77 -11.04
N SER A 64 21.07 -13.95 -11.45
CA SER A 64 21.92 -15.08 -11.79
C SER A 64 22.68 -14.84 -13.11
N HIS A 65 23.79 -15.53 -13.25
CA HIS A 65 24.72 -15.39 -14.38
C HIS A 65 24.08 -15.83 -15.71
N PHE A 66 24.42 -15.15 -16.82
CA PHE A 66 23.84 -15.40 -18.14
C PHE A 66 24.02 -16.84 -18.65
N ARG A 67 25.12 -17.54 -18.31
CA ARG A 67 25.32 -18.96 -18.65
C ARG A 67 24.30 -19.91 -18.02
N TYR A 68 23.63 -19.47 -16.97
CA TYR A 68 22.58 -20.19 -16.32
C TYR A 68 21.20 -19.72 -16.79
N VAL A 69 20.98 -18.42 -16.83
CA VAL A 69 19.69 -17.81 -17.14
C VAL A 69 19.28 -18.04 -18.59
N ASN A 70 20.17 -17.72 -19.54
CA ASN A 70 19.82 -17.72 -20.97
C ASN A 70 19.39 -19.10 -21.47
N PRO A 71 20.10 -20.22 -21.20
CA PRO A 71 19.64 -21.55 -21.67
C PRO A 71 18.29 -21.95 -21.08
N ILE A 72 17.99 -21.54 -19.84
CA ILE A 72 16.68 -21.84 -19.22
C ILE A 72 15.59 -20.99 -19.88
N CYS A 73 15.84 -19.71 -20.13
CA CYS A 73 14.90 -18.83 -20.81
C CYS A 73 14.65 -19.25 -22.26
N ASP A 74 15.67 -19.70 -22.97
CA ASP A 74 15.53 -20.28 -24.31
C ASP A 74 14.64 -21.53 -24.30
N MET A 75 14.84 -22.42 -23.30
CA MET A 75 13.98 -23.60 -23.09
C MET A 75 12.52 -23.22 -22.78
N LEU A 76 12.30 -22.11 -22.10
CA LEU A 76 10.97 -21.58 -21.78
C LEU A 76 10.38 -20.73 -22.92
N GLY A 77 11.20 -20.34 -23.91
CA GLY A 77 10.84 -19.48 -25.02
C GLY A 77 10.55 -18.04 -24.60
N VAL A 78 11.22 -17.49 -23.59
CA VAL A 78 11.04 -16.14 -23.06
C VAL A 78 12.32 -15.32 -23.15
N GLU A 79 12.21 -14.01 -23.30
CA GLU A 79 13.35 -13.09 -23.23
C GLU A 79 13.82 -12.93 -21.78
N CYS A 80 15.07 -12.51 -21.59
CA CYS A 80 15.61 -12.34 -20.25
C CYS A 80 16.62 -11.19 -20.12
N VAL A 81 16.71 -10.68 -18.89
CA VAL A 81 17.78 -9.81 -18.38
C VAL A 81 18.50 -10.59 -17.29
N SER A 82 19.69 -11.08 -17.59
CA SER A 82 20.58 -11.76 -16.63
C SER A 82 21.52 -10.76 -15.98
N LEU A 83 22.10 -11.11 -14.82
CA LEU A 83 22.93 -10.23 -14.01
C LEU A 83 22.25 -8.86 -13.76
N ALA A 84 20.96 -8.92 -13.42
CA ALA A 84 20.09 -7.75 -13.34
C ALA A 84 20.49 -6.78 -12.21
N ASP A 85 21.19 -7.28 -11.17
CA ASP A 85 21.62 -6.50 -10.00
C ASP A 85 20.44 -5.83 -9.27
N LYS A 86 19.35 -6.62 -9.08
CA LYS A 86 18.15 -6.11 -8.41
C LYS A 86 18.47 -5.66 -6.98
N PRO A 87 17.92 -4.55 -6.50
CA PRO A 87 16.85 -3.75 -7.10
C PRO A 87 17.35 -2.59 -7.99
N ASN A 88 18.60 -2.59 -8.40
CA ASN A 88 19.14 -1.60 -9.32
C ASN A 88 18.45 -1.71 -10.69
N THR A 89 18.08 -0.56 -11.25
CA THR A 89 17.34 -0.53 -12.52
C THR A 89 18.23 -0.42 -13.76
N GLN A 90 19.55 -0.29 -13.58
CA GLN A 90 20.45 0.06 -14.68
C GLN A 90 20.43 -1.00 -15.81
N LYS A 91 20.57 -2.28 -15.45
CA LYS A 91 20.54 -3.37 -16.45
C LYS A 91 19.19 -3.50 -17.15
N LEU A 92 18.11 -3.30 -16.40
CA LEU A 92 16.78 -3.31 -16.98
C LEU A 92 16.59 -2.13 -17.95
N LYS A 93 17.09 -0.94 -17.62
CA LYS A 93 17.05 0.22 -18.52
C LYS A 93 17.86 -0.03 -19.80
N GLU A 94 19.09 -0.55 -19.68
CA GLU A 94 19.89 -0.92 -20.84
C GLU A 94 19.14 -1.88 -21.80
N PHE A 95 18.38 -2.82 -21.23
CA PHE A 95 17.53 -3.70 -22.02
C PHE A 95 16.36 -2.94 -22.66
N LEU A 96 15.65 -2.12 -21.89
CA LEU A 96 14.52 -1.34 -22.37
C LEU A 96 14.90 -0.34 -23.46
N ASP A 97 16.08 0.28 -23.39
CA ASP A 97 16.61 1.20 -24.40
C ASP A 97 16.71 0.54 -25.78
N THR A 98 16.90 -0.78 -25.83
CA THR A 98 16.92 -1.56 -27.06
C THR A 98 15.55 -2.10 -27.47
N HIS A 99 14.53 -1.90 -26.62
CA HIS A 99 13.16 -2.40 -26.82
C HIS A 99 12.12 -1.28 -26.59
N PRO A 100 12.01 -0.31 -27.50
CA PRO A 100 11.17 0.89 -27.29
C PRO A 100 9.69 0.57 -27.03
N ASN A 101 9.16 -0.53 -27.55
CA ASN A 101 7.79 -0.94 -27.26
C ASN A 101 7.61 -1.35 -25.79
N TYR A 102 8.62 -2.01 -25.18
CA TYR A 102 8.59 -2.37 -23.75
C TYR A 102 8.79 -1.14 -22.87
N GLN A 103 9.66 -0.22 -23.27
CA GLN A 103 9.81 1.06 -22.58
C GLN A 103 8.49 1.84 -22.54
N GLN A 104 7.76 1.87 -23.66
CA GLN A 104 6.45 2.52 -23.72
C GLN A 104 5.43 1.88 -22.77
N GLU A 105 5.41 0.54 -22.63
CA GLU A 105 4.55 -0.14 -21.66
C GLU A 105 4.90 0.25 -20.23
N VAL A 106 6.20 0.38 -19.90
CA VAL A 106 6.65 0.84 -18.59
C VAL A 106 6.23 2.28 -18.34
N ASP A 107 6.45 3.18 -19.30
CA ASP A 107 6.11 4.60 -19.20
C ASP A 107 4.60 4.80 -19.02
N ASN A 108 3.80 3.96 -19.65
CA ASN A 108 2.34 3.96 -19.52
C ASN A 108 1.84 3.28 -18.21
N GLY A 109 2.73 2.75 -17.37
CA GLY A 109 2.35 2.01 -16.17
C GLY A 109 1.68 0.65 -16.46
N ASN A 110 1.74 0.16 -17.70
CA ASN A 110 1.14 -1.11 -18.11
C ASN A 110 2.12 -2.28 -17.93
N CYS A 111 2.74 -2.33 -16.76
CA CYS A 111 3.72 -3.35 -16.41
C CYS A 111 3.53 -3.87 -14.99
N ILE A 112 3.97 -5.11 -14.77
CA ILE A 112 3.94 -5.78 -13.48
C ILE A 112 5.26 -6.52 -13.25
N VAL A 113 5.75 -6.49 -12.00
CA VAL A 113 6.91 -7.27 -11.56
C VAL A 113 6.45 -8.38 -10.63
N ILE A 114 6.88 -9.60 -10.90
CA ILE A 114 6.53 -10.81 -10.16
C ILE A 114 7.82 -11.44 -9.63
N GLY A 115 7.87 -11.71 -8.34
CA GLY A 115 9.01 -12.39 -7.73
C GLY A 115 8.75 -12.83 -6.31
N ASP A 116 9.63 -13.67 -5.77
CA ASP A 116 9.50 -14.26 -4.44
C ASP A 116 10.23 -13.48 -3.36
N THR A 117 11.05 -12.48 -3.76
CA THR A 117 11.91 -11.74 -2.84
C THR A 117 11.58 -10.25 -2.74
N LYS A 118 12.14 -9.63 -1.69
CA LYS A 118 12.08 -8.17 -1.53
C LYS A 118 12.70 -7.41 -2.70
N LEU A 119 13.74 -7.98 -3.33
CA LEU A 119 14.47 -7.31 -4.42
C LEU A 119 13.61 -7.12 -5.65
N ASP A 120 12.72 -8.08 -5.94
CA ASP A 120 11.76 -8.02 -7.04
C ASP A 120 10.71 -6.94 -6.79
N ILE A 121 10.16 -6.92 -5.57
CA ILE A 121 9.16 -5.91 -5.19
C ILE A 121 9.77 -4.51 -5.23
N GLU A 122 11.01 -4.38 -4.74
CA GLU A 122 11.76 -3.13 -4.73
C GLU A 122 12.06 -2.65 -6.18
N LEU A 123 12.49 -3.56 -7.06
CA LEU A 123 12.66 -3.27 -8.48
C LEU A 123 11.36 -2.75 -9.11
N GLY A 124 10.25 -3.43 -8.85
CA GLY A 124 8.94 -3.00 -9.35
C GLY A 124 8.57 -1.60 -8.88
N ARG A 125 8.84 -1.27 -7.62
CA ARG A 125 8.59 0.08 -7.09
C ARG A 125 9.49 1.13 -7.73
N HIS A 126 10.75 0.80 -8.05
CA HIS A 126 11.68 1.70 -8.72
C HIS A 126 11.23 2.09 -10.12
N ILE A 127 10.62 1.17 -10.86
CA ILE A 127 10.15 1.42 -12.23
C ILE A 127 8.68 1.83 -12.29
N GLY A 128 8.00 2.00 -11.14
CA GLY A 128 6.59 2.37 -11.08
C GLY A 128 5.61 1.25 -11.46
N ALA A 129 6.07 0.00 -11.49
CA ALA A 129 5.24 -1.16 -11.81
C ALA A 129 4.37 -1.61 -10.63
N LEU A 130 3.25 -2.27 -10.94
CA LEU A 130 2.56 -3.10 -9.98
C LEU A 130 3.41 -4.31 -9.62
N THR A 131 3.21 -4.88 -8.44
CA THR A 131 4.02 -6.00 -7.98
C THR A 131 3.16 -7.15 -7.47
N ILE A 132 3.57 -8.39 -7.78
CA ILE A 132 3.04 -9.60 -7.16
C ILE A 132 4.19 -10.26 -6.39
N TRP A 133 4.04 -10.33 -5.07
CA TRP A 133 4.90 -11.20 -4.28
C TRP A 133 4.41 -12.63 -4.43
N PHE A 134 5.24 -13.48 -5.00
CA PHE A 134 4.92 -14.86 -5.31
C PHE A 134 5.69 -15.80 -4.40
N LEU A 135 4.98 -16.56 -3.57
CA LEU A 135 5.58 -17.51 -2.63
C LEU A 135 4.98 -18.90 -2.84
N PRO A 136 5.52 -19.68 -3.82
CA PRO A 136 5.00 -20.99 -4.16
C PRO A 136 5.39 -22.10 -3.19
N TYR A 137 6.25 -21.79 -2.21
CA TYR A 137 6.77 -22.73 -1.22
C TYR A 137 6.64 -22.17 0.21
N LYS A 138 6.79 -23.06 1.21
CA LYS A 138 6.85 -22.65 2.60
C LYS A 138 8.31 -22.48 3.04
N ILE A 139 8.62 -21.33 3.61
CA ILE A 139 9.98 -21.04 4.12
C ILE A 139 10.37 -22.02 5.23
N SER A 140 9.39 -22.51 6.02
CA SER A 140 9.59 -23.53 7.06
C SER A 140 10.07 -24.88 6.55
N GLU A 141 10.05 -25.14 5.25
CA GLU A 141 10.55 -26.37 4.64
C GLU A 141 12.08 -26.38 4.48
N GLY A 142 12.80 -25.43 5.08
CA GLY A 142 14.26 -25.37 5.06
C GLY A 142 14.88 -24.90 3.74
N ILE A 143 14.04 -24.41 2.83
CA ILE A 143 14.48 -23.86 1.55
C ILE A 143 14.89 -22.41 1.81
N LYS A 144 16.17 -22.18 2.11
CA LYS A 144 16.76 -20.85 2.21
C LYS A 144 17.72 -20.64 1.05
N ASP A 145 17.58 -19.52 0.37
CA ASP A 145 18.70 -18.95 -0.37
C ASP A 145 19.61 -18.26 0.63
N GLU A 146 20.81 -18.77 0.80
CA GLU A 146 21.74 -18.32 1.83
C GLU A 146 22.33 -16.93 1.52
N ARG A 147 22.12 -16.40 0.32
CA ARG A 147 22.80 -15.20 -0.14
C ARG A 147 22.41 -13.93 0.60
N ASP A 148 21.10 -13.76 0.99
CA ASP A 148 20.64 -12.46 1.53
C ASP A 148 19.45 -12.55 2.49
N GLY A 149 19.11 -13.69 3.03
CA GLY A 149 17.84 -13.85 3.73
C GLY A 149 16.64 -13.64 2.78
N ILE A 150 16.82 -13.95 1.52
CA ILE A 150 15.87 -13.78 0.43
C ILE A 150 14.58 -14.57 0.67
N GLY A 151 14.60 -15.65 1.39
CA GLY A 151 13.41 -16.36 1.81
C GLY A 151 12.70 -15.77 3.04
N ASP A 152 13.07 -14.58 3.49
CA ASP A 152 12.39 -13.97 4.64
C ASP A 152 11.05 -13.37 4.22
N GLU A 153 9.99 -14.12 4.49
CA GLU A 153 8.60 -13.70 4.25
C GLU A 153 8.28 -12.34 4.88
N MET A 154 8.83 -12.08 6.07
CA MET A 154 8.60 -10.82 6.77
C MET A 154 9.23 -9.65 6.03
N LEU A 155 10.44 -9.81 5.49
CA LEU A 155 11.10 -8.75 4.71
C LEU A 155 10.35 -8.49 3.41
N SER A 156 9.93 -9.53 2.70
CA SER A 156 9.16 -9.37 1.47
C SER A 156 7.80 -8.71 1.70
N LYS A 157 7.11 -9.04 2.78
CA LYS A 157 5.89 -8.33 3.19
C LYS A 157 6.14 -6.86 3.51
N LYS A 158 7.28 -6.54 4.13
CA LYS A 158 7.64 -5.16 4.47
C LYS A 158 7.85 -4.28 3.23
N MET A 159 8.19 -4.87 2.08
CA MET A 159 8.34 -4.13 0.83
C MET A 159 7.01 -3.64 0.24
N GLY A 160 5.87 -4.06 0.80
CA GLY A 160 4.55 -3.61 0.39
C GLY A 160 4.20 -4.01 -1.04
N PRO A 161 4.15 -5.32 -1.38
CA PRO A 161 3.70 -5.76 -2.69
C PRO A 161 2.27 -5.31 -2.94
N THR A 162 1.93 -5.05 -4.21
CA THR A 162 0.55 -4.71 -4.60
C THR A 162 -0.38 -5.89 -4.35
N PHE A 163 0.08 -7.09 -4.70
CA PHE A 163 -0.63 -8.35 -4.52
C PHE A 163 0.31 -9.44 -4.01
N ALA A 164 -0.26 -10.54 -3.52
CA ALA A 164 0.45 -11.75 -3.18
C ALA A 164 -0.26 -12.97 -3.76
N ALA A 165 0.50 -13.98 -4.20
CA ALA A 165 -0.01 -15.22 -4.74
C ALA A 165 0.88 -16.40 -4.28
N LYS A 166 0.29 -17.60 -4.16
CA LYS A 166 1.00 -18.84 -3.82
C LYS A 166 1.04 -19.82 -5.00
N THR A 167 0.20 -19.61 -5.99
CA THR A 167 0.11 -20.46 -7.20
C THR A 167 0.04 -19.62 -8.44
N PHE A 168 0.45 -20.17 -9.59
CA PHE A 168 0.28 -19.53 -10.88
C PHE A 168 -1.19 -19.31 -11.24
N GLN A 169 -2.09 -20.16 -10.75
CA GLN A 169 -3.53 -19.96 -10.94
C GLN A 169 -4.05 -18.75 -10.18
N GLU A 170 -3.62 -18.53 -8.93
CA GLU A 170 -3.92 -17.31 -8.17
C GLU A 170 -3.35 -16.08 -8.87
N MET A 171 -2.11 -16.15 -9.35
CA MET A 171 -1.45 -15.09 -10.12
C MET A 171 -2.24 -14.75 -11.38
N GLU A 172 -2.63 -15.76 -12.15
CA GLU A 172 -3.48 -15.59 -13.35
C GLU A 172 -4.82 -14.92 -13.00
N SER A 173 -5.44 -15.33 -11.90
CA SER A 173 -6.68 -14.71 -11.40
C SER A 173 -6.47 -13.24 -11.01
N ILE A 174 -5.38 -12.91 -10.35
CA ILE A 174 -5.02 -11.53 -9.99
C ILE A 174 -4.89 -10.69 -11.25
N ILE A 175 -4.10 -11.14 -12.22
CA ILE A 175 -3.85 -10.40 -13.45
C ILE A 175 -5.15 -10.21 -14.25
N ASN A 176 -5.99 -11.22 -14.35
CA ASN A 176 -7.21 -11.17 -15.15
C ASN A 176 -8.35 -10.36 -14.51
N SER A 177 -8.44 -10.32 -13.17
CA SER A 177 -9.59 -9.75 -12.49
C SER A 177 -9.29 -8.60 -11.54
N GLN A 178 -8.14 -8.63 -10.88
CA GLN A 178 -7.81 -7.65 -9.84
C GLN A 178 -7.07 -6.41 -10.37
N LEU A 179 -6.31 -6.53 -11.47
CA LEU A 179 -5.69 -5.37 -12.11
C LEU A 179 -6.72 -4.37 -12.66
N SER A 180 -7.92 -4.85 -13.01
CA SER A 180 -9.04 -3.98 -13.40
C SER A 180 -9.74 -3.31 -12.21
N ASN A 181 -9.33 -3.58 -10.98
CA ASN A 181 -10.00 -3.14 -9.77
C ASN A 181 -8.98 -2.69 -8.69
N LEU A 182 -8.04 -1.87 -9.12
CA LEU A 182 -6.98 -1.33 -8.28
C LEU A 182 -7.51 -0.38 -7.21
N TYR A 183 -6.81 -0.26 -6.11
CA TYR A 183 -7.04 0.84 -5.19
C TYR A 183 -6.70 2.18 -5.87
N ILE A 184 -7.39 3.23 -5.47
CA ILE A 184 -7.39 4.53 -6.14
C ILE A 184 -5.98 5.10 -6.36
N ILE A 185 -5.12 5.05 -5.33
CA ILE A 185 -3.76 5.57 -5.46
C ILE A 185 -2.92 4.67 -6.37
N GLU A 186 -3.07 3.36 -6.28
CA GLU A 186 -2.38 2.41 -7.17
C GLU A 186 -2.83 2.58 -8.63
N ALA A 187 -4.13 2.78 -8.84
CA ALA A 187 -4.69 3.05 -10.17
C ALA A 187 -4.16 4.35 -10.78
N ALA A 188 -4.01 5.40 -9.97
CA ALA A 188 -3.42 6.66 -10.41
C ALA A 188 -1.97 6.48 -10.89
N PHE A 189 -1.19 5.65 -10.18
CA PHE A 189 0.17 5.30 -10.59
C PHE A 189 0.23 4.46 -11.87
N ALA A 190 -0.75 3.57 -12.06
CA ALA A 190 -0.83 2.70 -13.22
C ALA A 190 -1.58 3.34 -14.42
N GLY A 191 -2.00 4.60 -14.32
CA GLY A 191 -2.81 5.24 -15.35
C GLY A 191 -4.18 4.59 -15.60
N SER A 192 -4.69 3.78 -14.64
CA SER A 192 -5.96 3.07 -14.74
C SER A 192 -7.13 3.92 -14.28
N SER A 193 -8.26 3.80 -14.95
CA SER A 193 -9.54 4.43 -14.56
C SER A 193 -10.40 3.55 -13.66
N SER A 194 -10.08 2.26 -13.54
CA SER A 194 -10.82 1.31 -12.69
C SER A 194 -10.32 1.37 -11.26
N VAL A 195 -11.14 1.94 -10.36
CA VAL A 195 -10.70 2.27 -9.02
C VAL A 195 -11.65 1.79 -7.94
N ARG A 196 -11.13 1.35 -6.83
CA ARG A 196 -11.86 1.00 -5.61
C ARG A 196 -11.26 1.65 -4.37
N ALA A 197 -12.08 1.86 -3.36
CA ALA A 197 -11.63 2.21 -2.02
C ALA A 197 -11.93 1.07 -1.04
N ILE A 198 -11.09 0.93 -0.02
CA ILE A 198 -11.33 0.00 1.08
C ILE A 198 -12.39 0.62 1.97
N ARG A 199 -13.48 -0.09 2.17
CA ARG A 199 -14.59 0.34 3.04
C ARG A 199 -14.42 -0.25 4.44
N LEU A 200 -14.36 0.64 5.43
CA LEU A 200 -14.22 0.28 6.82
C LEU A 200 -15.35 0.94 7.60
N ASN A 201 -16.23 0.21 8.15
CA ASN A 201 -17.34 0.72 8.98
C ASN A 201 -18.31 1.66 8.25
N ASP A 202 -19.54 1.25 8.19
CA ASP A 202 -20.67 2.02 7.71
C ASP A 202 -21.76 2.10 8.78
N ASN A 203 -22.55 3.17 8.73
CA ASN A 203 -23.80 3.33 9.48
C ASN A 203 -23.69 2.95 10.96
N ARG A 204 -22.86 3.69 11.71
CA ARG A 204 -22.77 3.47 13.16
C ARG A 204 -23.72 4.31 13.98
N TYR A 205 -24.52 5.15 13.33
CA TYR A 205 -25.43 6.07 13.99
C TYR A 205 -26.87 5.63 13.73
N ALA A 206 -27.59 5.40 14.82
CA ALA A 206 -28.98 4.92 14.79
C ALA A 206 -29.99 5.96 14.28
N ASP A 207 -29.59 7.21 14.18
CA ASP A 207 -30.39 8.33 13.68
C ASP A 207 -30.51 8.40 12.15
N GLY A 208 -30.00 7.38 11.45
CA GLY A 208 -29.96 7.34 9.99
C GLY A 208 -28.87 8.21 9.36
N SER A 209 -28.02 8.84 10.16
CA SER A 209 -26.87 9.57 9.64
C SER A 209 -25.77 8.63 9.21
N TYR A 210 -25.07 9.02 8.14
CA TYR A 210 -23.99 8.22 7.57
C TYR A 210 -22.64 8.58 8.20
N ALA A 211 -21.86 7.58 8.55
CA ALA A 211 -20.46 7.74 8.89
C ALA A 211 -19.65 6.56 8.33
N CYS A 212 -18.64 6.85 7.56
CA CYS A 212 -17.84 5.83 6.91
C CYS A 212 -16.37 6.23 6.82
N ILE A 213 -15.50 5.25 6.90
CA ILE A 213 -14.08 5.39 6.63
C ILE A 213 -13.79 4.69 5.31
N ARG A 214 -13.06 5.37 4.43
CA ARG A 214 -12.51 4.84 3.18
C ARG A 214 -11.00 4.96 3.18
N CYS A 215 -10.31 3.95 2.66
CA CYS A 215 -8.88 4.04 2.40
C CYS A 215 -8.59 3.86 0.92
N LEU A 216 -7.67 4.66 0.39
CA LEU A 216 -7.42 4.75 -1.05
C LEU A 216 -6.29 3.85 -1.52
N ALA A 217 -5.50 3.33 -0.61
CA ALA A 217 -4.48 2.31 -0.84
C ALA A 217 -4.28 1.49 0.44
N ARG A 218 -3.56 0.37 0.31
CA ARG A 218 -3.21 -0.51 1.42
C ARG A 218 -1.70 -0.57 1.57
N GLN A 219 -1.25 -0.55 2.82
CA GLN A 219 0.15 -0.69 3.18
C GLN A 219 0.25 -1.64 4.38
N GLU A 220 1.16 -2.61 4.36
CA GLU A 220 1.39 -3.45 5.53
C GLU A 220 2.28 -2.75 6.55
N GLN A 221 1.95 -2.88 7.84
CA GLN A 221 2.74 -2.27 8.90
C GLN A 221 4.13 -2.92 8.97
N GLY A 222 5.14 -2.08 9.09
CA GLY A 222 6.53 -2.51 9.09
C GLY A 222 7.13 -2.64 7.69
N ALA A 223 6.31 -2.45 6.64
CA ALA A 223 6.78 -2.18 5.31
C ALA A 223 7.31 -0.75 5.20
N CYS A 224 7.98 -0.26 6.24
CA CYS A 224 8.67 1.03 6.18
C CYS A 224 9.91 0.87 5.32
N ASP A 225 9.65 0.86 4.07
CA ASP A 225 10.58 0.77 3.01
C ASP A 225 10.51 2.06 2.21
N LYS A 226 11.67 2.56 1.86
CA LYS A 226 11.80 3.79 1.07
C LYS A 226 11.09 3.76 -0.29
N TYR A 227 10.59 2.60 -0.71
CA TYR A 227 9.95 2.38 -2.01
C TYR A 227 8.44 2.16 -1.94
N ALA A 228 7.89 1.84 -0.79
CA ALA A 228 6.45 1.78 -0.64
C ALA A 228 5.83 3.17 -0.79
N MET A 229 4.66 3.27 -1.41
CA MET A 229 4.02 4.58 -1.65
C MET A 229 3.80 5.39 -0.37
N ALA A 230 3.41 4.73 0.72
CA ALA A 230 3.27 5.37 2.01
C ALA A 230 4.60 5.91 2.54
N ASP A 231 5.69 5.16 2.36
CA ASP A 231 7.01 5.60 2.80
C ASP A 231 7.56 6.72 1.94
N LYS A 232 7.36 6.69 0.64
CA LYS A 232 7.64 7.87 -0.20
C LYS A 232 6.97 9.11 0.39
N TYR A 233 5.74 9.00 0.84
CA TYR A 233 5.03 10.10 1.47
C TYR A 233 5.70 10.54 2.78
N TYR A 234 6.07 9.59 3.67
CA TYR A 234 6.64 9.91 4.99
C TYR A 234 8.10 10.33 4.94
N MET A 235 8.91 9.69 4.12
CA MET A 235 10.34 9.99 3.98
C MET A 235 10.62 11.23 3.13
N MET A 236 9.64 11.74 2.41
CA MET A 236 9.77 13.01 1.71
C MET A 236 10.01 14.16 2.67
N SER A 237 11.27 14.38 2.98
CA SER A 237 11.74 15.68 3.45
C SER A 237 11.71 16.69 2.30
N ASN A 238 11.61 17.95 2.65
CA ASN A 238 11.87 19.05 1.72
C ASN A 238 13.24 18.87 1.12
N PRO A 239 13.74 18.78 0.26
CA PRO A 239 14.19 18.76 -1.10
C PRO A 239 13.95 17.44 -1.87
N GLN A 240 13.53 16.39 -1.21
CA GLN A 240 13.26 15.09 -1.84
C GLN A 240 11.80 14.94 -2.30
N ARG A 241 10.95 15.90 -1.93
CA ARG A 241 9.56 15.94 -2.31
C ARG A 241 9.44 16.33 -3.78
N THR A 242 8.99 15.41 -4.59
CA THR A 242 8.71 15.72 -5.98
C THR A 242 7.28 16.22 -6.11
N GLN A 243 7.09 17.31 -6.82
CA GLN A 243 5.78 17.88 -7.09
C GLN A 243 4.90 16.87 -7.85
N GLU A 244 5.51 16.09 -8.74
CA GLU A 244 4.83 15.05 -9.50
C GLU A 244 4.19 14.00 -8.59
N PHE A 245 4.87 13.60 -7.52
CA PHE A 245 4.30 12.62 -6.58
C PHE A 245 3.09 13.16 -5.82
N LEU A 246 3.14 14.41 -5.39
CA LEU A 246 1.99 15.07 -4.73
C LEU A 246 0.83 15.26 -5.70
N GLN A 247 1.11 15.62 -6.95
CA GLN A 247 0.10 15.72 -8.01
C GLN A 247 -0.55 14.38 -8.29
N LEU A 248 0.22 13.30 -8.31
CA LEU A 248 -0.30 11.96 -8.51
C LEU A 248 -1.25 11.52 -7.40
N LEU A 249 -0.87 11.75 -6.13
CA LEU A 249 -1.74 11.50 -4.98
C LEU A 249 -3.03 12.33 -5.08
N ALA A 250 -2.90 13.61 -5.38
CA ALA A 250 -4.04 14.52 -5.52
C ALA A 250 -4.94 14.13 -6.70
N SER A 251 -4.37 13.66 -7.81
CA SER A 251 -5.12 13.15 -8.96
C SER A 251 -5.96 11.93 -8.61
N GLY A 252 -5.39 10.96 -7.88
CA GLY A 252 -6.13 9.80 -7.39
C GLY A 252 -7.30 10.19 -6.48
N ILE A 253 -7.06 11.11 -5.54
CA ILE A 253 -8.11 11.63 -4.64
C ILE A 253 -9.20 12.36 -5.44
N SER A 254 -8.79 13.19 -6.40
CA SER A 254 -9.72 13.92 -7.29
C SER A 254 -10.61 12.97 -8.07
N SER A 255 -10.02 11.94 -8.68
CA SER A 255 -10.76 10.90 -9.39
C SER A 255 -11.80 10.22 -8.51
N TYR A 256 -11.46 9.97 -7.25
CA TYR A 256 -12.39 9.37 -6.30
C TYR A 256 -13.53 10.31 -5.93
N LEU A 257 -13.23 11.56 -5.58
CA LEU A 257 -14.24 12.55 -5.18
C LEU A 257 -15.19 12.92 -6.32
N ASN A 258 -14.74 12.84 -7.56
CA ASN A 258 -15.54 13.14 -8.74
C ASN A 258 -16.34 11.94 -9.28
N GLN A 259 -16.30 10.78 -8.60
CA GLN A 259 -17.19 9.67 -8.97
C GLN A 259 -18.66 10.05 -8.79
N PRO A 260 -19.56 9.63 -9.70
CA PRO A 260 -20.98 9.99 -9.60
C PRO A 260 -21.64 9.64 -8.27
N SER A 261 -21.18 8.58 -7.62
CA SER A 261 -21.66 8.15 -6.30
C SER A 261 -21.21 9.06 -5.14
N LEU A 262 -20.20 9.89 -5.36
CA LEU A 262 -19.63 10.77 -4.34
C LEU A 262 -19.73 12.26 -4.70
N ASN A 263 -19.97 12.59 -5.95
CA ASN A 263 -19.97 13.98 -6.42
C ASN A 263 -21.23 14.76 -6.02
N GLN A 264 -22.24 14.12 -5.48
CA GLN A 264 -23.48 14.78 -5.12
C GLN A 264 -23.77 14.68 -3.62
N GLY A 265 -24.15 15.82 -3.04
CA GLY A 265 -24.63 15.87 -1.68
C GLY A 265 -23.58 16.07 -0.60
N TRP A 266 -22.34 16.38 -0.93
CA TRP A 266 -21.31 16.79 0.00
C TRP A 266 -21.15 18.30 0.00
N ASP A 267 -21.20 18.92 1.19
CA ASP A 267 -21.12 20.36 1.36
C ASP A 267 -19.66 20.81 1.53
N TYR A 268 -18.90 20.09 2.35
CA TYR A 268 -17.55 20.49 2.73
C TYR A 268 -16.52 19.40 2.54
N PHE A 269 -15.35 19.80 2.06
CA PHE A 269 -14.14 19.00 2.01
C PHE A 269 -13.07 19.64 2.89
N THR A 270 -12.57 18.90 3.87
CA THR A 270 -11.54 19.33 4.81
C THR A 270 -10.43 18.30 4.93
N TYR A 271 -9.38 18.60 5.63
CA TYR A 271 -8.27 17.68 5.87
C TYR A 271 -7.78 17.79 7.31
N LEU A 272 -7.17 16.71 7.80
CA LEU A 272 -6.46 16.72 9.07
C LEU A 272 -5.14 17.46 8.88
N THR A 273 -5.01 18.60 9.53
CA THR A 273 -3.80 19.40 9.47
C THR A 273 -2.67 18.68 10.19
N ASP A 274 -1.43 18.82 9.70
CA ASP A 274 -0.27 18.46 10.49
C ASP A 274 -0.27 19.28 11.78
N LYS A 275 0.27 18.69 12.83
CA LYS A 275 0.56 19.43 14.03
C LYS A 275 1.46 20.60 13.67
N ARG A 276 1.17 21.72 14.26
CA ARG A 276 1.90 22.94 14.18
C ARG A 276 3.40 22.76 14.19
N THR A 277 4.12 23.64 13.56
CA THR A 277 5.56 23.87 13.71
C THR A 277 6.50 23.06 12.87
N THR A 278 6.05 22.23 12.03
CA THR A 278 7.02 21.65 11.14
C THR A 278 7.34 22.58 9.99
N THR A 279 8.48 23.15 10.05
CA THR A 279 9.24 23.50 8.86
C THR A 279 9.84 22.17 8.37
N PRO A 280 9.45 21.70 7.25
CA PRO A 280 8.79 22.29 6.10
C PRO A 280 7.26 22.16 6.09
N PRO A 281 6.61 22.78 5.08
CA PRO A 281 5.18 22.94 5.01
C PRO A 281 4.43 21.61 5.02
N ASN A 282 3.24 21.70 5.51
CA ASN A 282 2.27 20.65 5.71
C ASN A 282 1.96 19.92 4.41
N LYS A 283 2.43 18.67 4.28
CA LYS A 283 2.22 17.82 3.09
C LYS A 283 0.73 17.62 2.78
N MET A 284 -0.08 17.45 3.81
CA MET A 284 -1.52 17.29 3.65
C MET A 284 -2.16 18.55 3.08
N LYS A 285 -1.68 19.72 3.48
CA LYS A 285 -2.16 20.99 2.90
C LYS A 285 -1.87 21.06 1.41
N GLU A 286 -0.65 20.72 0.99
CA GLU A 286 -0.28 20.74 -0.43
C GLU A 286 -1.11 19.77 -1.26
N ILE A 287 -1.31 18.54 -0.79
CA ILE A 287 -2.18 17.58 -1.45
C ILE A 287 -3.61 18.10 -1.51
N PHE A 288 -4.15 18.59 -0.38
CA PHE A 288 -5.49 19.14 -0.30
C PHE A 288 -5.69 20.30 -1.28
N ASP A 289 -4.71 21.21 -1.39
CA ASP A 289 -4.77 22.34 -2.31
C ASP A 289 -4.75 21.88 -3.79
N LEU A 290 -4.02 20.81 -4.10
CA LEU A 290 -3.94 20.22 -5.45
C LEU A 290 -5.17 19.38 -5.84
N VAL A 291 -5.94 18.87 -4.89
CA VAL A 291 -7.14 18.06 -5.19
C VAL A 291 -8.16 18.91 -5.96
N ALA A 292 -8.53 18.45 -7.15
CA ALA A 292 -9.58 19.07 -7.96
C ALA A 292 -10.96 18.48 -7.58
N THR A 293 -11.84 19.32 -7.01
CA THR A 293 -13.20 18.93 -6.63
C THR A 293 -14.13 20.14 -6.68
N SER A 294 -15.42 19.90 -6.94
CA SER A 294 -16.48 20.94 -6.84
C SER A 294 -16.96 21.15 -5.40
N ILE A 295 -16.57 20.27 -4.46
CA ILE A 295 -16.95 20.36 -3.06
C ILE A 295 -16.19 21.53 -2.42
N GLN A 296 -16.90 22.36 -1.65
CA GLN A 296 -16.28 23.53 -1.01
C GLN A 296 -15.17 23.12 -0.04
N LYS A 297 -13.96 23.60 -0.31
CA LYS A 297 -12.78 23.36 0.55
C LYS A 297 -12.82 24.30 1.76
N VAL A 298 -12.77 23.74 2.96
CA VAL A 298 -12.80 24.48 4.22
C VAL A 298 -11.84 23.89 5.23
N ARG A 299 -11.40 24.70 6.20
CA ARG A 299 -10.61 24.24 7.33
C ARG A 299 -11.52 24.07 8.54
N LEU A 300 -11.82 22.84 8.91
CA LEU A 300 -12.68 22.52 10.06
C LEU A 300 -11.89 21.95 11.25
N LEU A 301 -10.68 21.48 11.03
CA LEU A 301 -9.89 20.77 12.04
C LEU A 301 -8.70 21.63 12.47
N LYS A 302 -8.53 21.77 13.78
CA LYS A 302 -7.47 22.57 14.37
C LYS A 302 -6.84 21.87 15.56
N TRP A 303 -5.52 21.80 15.56
CA TRP A 303 -4.76 21.43 16.74
C TRP A 303 -4.62 22.61 17.69
N ALA A 304 -4.71 22.34 18.98
CA ALA A 304 -4.45 23.34 20.01
C ALA A 304 -3.01 23.88 19.89
N ASP A 305 -2.84 25.14 20.24
CA ASP A 305 -1.54 25.81 20.11
C ASP A 305 -0.46 25.24 21.04
N ASN A 306 -0.86 24.61 22.14
CA ASN A 306 -0.01 24.05 23.19
C ASN A 306 0.15 22.52 23.09
N VAL A 307 -0.05 21.92 21.93
CA VAL A 307 0.11 20.45 21.77
C VAL A 307 1.51 20.02 22.15
N GLN A 308 1.59 19.14 23.14
CA GLN A 308 2.83 18.48 23.56
C GLN A 308 2.76 16.98 23.24
N GLY A 309 3.85 16.42 22.76
CA GLY A 309 3.95 15.01 22.40
C GLY A 309 3.30 14.65 21.07
N SER A 310 3.12 13.36 20.82
CA SER A 310 2.66 12.80 19.55
C SER A 310 1.65 11.67 19.76
N LEU A 311 0.68 11.56 18.85
CA LEU A 311 -0.20 10.37 18.80
C LEU A 311 0.57 9.05 18.65
N ARG A 312 1.77 9.10 18.05
CA ARG A 312 2.63 7.92 17.90
C ARG A 312 3.22 7.46 19.24
N GLU A 313 3.35 8.35 20.20
CA GLU A 313 3.83 8.07 21.57
C GLU A 313 2.74 7.50 22.45
N GLN A 314 1.47 7.66 22.05
CA GLN A 314 0.33 7.12 22.78
C GLN A 314 0.15 5.63 22.44
N ASN A 315 0.34 4.77 23.42
CA ASN A 315 0.39 3.32 23.21
C ASN A 315 -1.00 2.67 23.17
N LEU A 316 -1.89 3.12 24.01
CA LEU A 316 -3.24 2.58 24.12
C LEU A 316 -4.24 3.41 23.33
N TYR A 317 -5.32 2.77 22.90
CA TYR A 317 -6.42 3.46 22.22
C TYR A 317 -7.04 4.55 23.10
N GLY A 318 -7.19 4.28 24.41
CA GLY A 318 -7.70 5.24 25.38
C GLY A 318 -6.82 6.49 25.48
N ASP A 319 -5.49 6.32 25.53
CA ASP A 319 -4.54 7.42 25.58
C ASP A 319 -4.60 8.28 24.32
N ARG A 320 -4.74 7.63 23.17
CA ARG A 320 -4.96 8.33 21.90
C ARG A 320 -6.25 9.13 21.87
N GLN A 321 -7.34 8.56 22.41
CA GLN A 321 -8.62 9.29 22.50
C GLN A 321 -8.53 10.48 23.45
N ALA A 322 -7.89 10.32 24.60
CA ALA A 322 -7.66 11.41 25.56
C ALA A 322 -6.80 12.52 24.95
N PHE A 323 -5.73 12.14 24.26
CA PHE A 323 -4.87 13.10 23.54
C PHE A 323 -5.65 13.89 22.48
N LEU A 324 -6.43 13.21 21.64
CA LEU A 324 -7.24 13.85 20.63
C LEU A 324 -8.32 14.75 21.23
N GLN A 325 -8.94 14.31 22.32
CA GLN A 325 -9.95 15.09 23.04
C GLN A 325 -9.39 16.41 23.58
N ASN A 326 -8.15 16.40 24.03
CA ASN A 326 -7.50 17.57 24.63
C ASN A 326 -6.95 18.54 23.57
N TYR A 327 -6.55 18.04 22.42
CA TYR A 327 -5.74 18.83 21.48
C TYR A 327 -6.32 18.98 20.07
N LEU A 328 -7.30 18.19 19.65
CA LEU A 328 -7.91 18.29 18.33
C LEU A 328 -9.37 18.75 18.42
N SER A 329 -9.66 19.92 17.88
CA SER A 329 -10.99 20.52 17.86
C SER A 329 -11.56 20.62 16.45
N VAL A 330 -12.87 20.73 16.36
CA VAL A 330 -13.61 21.09 15.15
C VAL A 330 -14.09 22.53 15.28
N GLU A 331 -13.68 23.36 14.33
CA GLU A 331 -14.12 24.75 14.20
C GLU A 331 -15.15 24.86 13.07
N CYS A 332 -16.17 25.68 13.24
CA CYS A 332 -17.11 26.00 12.17
C CYS A 332 -16.46 26.96 11.16
N PRO A 333 -16.79 26.83 9.85
CA PRO A 333 -16.37 27.85 8.89
C PRO A 333 -16.90 29.22 9.29
N MET A 334 -16.16 30.25 8.98
CA MET A 334 -16.58 31.63 9.28
C MET A 334 -17.08 32.30 8.00
N GLU A 335 -18.19 32.98 8.09
CA GLU A 335 -18.68 33.87 7.05
C GLU A 335 -18.38 35.30 7.46
N THR A 336 -17.79 36.07 6.56
CA THR A 336 -17.58 37.49 6.76
C THR A 336 -18.76 38.24 6.18
N THR A 337 -19.52 38.91 7.02
CA THR A 337 -20.60 39.83 6.62
C THR A 337 -20.18 41.26 6.89
N ILE A 338 -20.52 42.17 6.00
CA ILE A 338 -20.30 43.58 6.21
C ILE A 338 -21.62 44.16 6.71
N ASP A 339 -21.60 44.76 7.88
CA ASP A 339 -22.78 45.42 8.42
C ASP A 339 -23.11 46.75 7.72
N ILE A 340 -24.22 47.34 8.08
CA ILE A 340 -24.68 48.62 7.49
C ILE A 340 -23.73 49.80 7.74
N PHE A 341 -22.76 49.64 8.64
CA PHE A 341 -21.73 50.62 8.95
C PHE A 341 -20.39 50.33 8.28
N GLY A 342 -20.33 49.29 7.43
CA GLY A 342 -19.11 48.91 6.74
C GLY A 342 -18.14 48.09 7.62
N GLN A 343 -18.56 47.61 8.79
CA GLN A 343 -17.72 46.80 9.67
C GLN A 343 -17.82 45.32 9.30
N GLU A 344 -16.67 44.66 9.23
CA GLU A 344 -16.62 43.20 9.01
C GLU A 344 -17.00 42.46 10.29
N GLN A 345 -18.01 41.62 10.19
CA GLN A 345 -18.40 40.68 11.23
C GLN A 345 -18.14 39.24 10.76
N GLN A 346 -17.48 38.51 11.62
CA GLN A 346 -17.26 37.06 11.37
C GLN A 346 -18.28 36.23 12.15
N THR A 347 -19.16 35.54 11.41
CA THR A 347 -20.19 34.70 11.99
C THR A 347 -19.90 33.23 11.68
N PRO A 348 -19.89 32.31 12.67
CA PRO A 348 -19.69 30.91 12.42
C PRO A 348 -20.89 30.30 11.68
N ILE A 349 -20.60 29.59 10.55
CA ILE A 349 -21.60 28.83 9.82
C ILE A 349 -21.79 27.47 10.52
N PRO A 350 -22.99 27.16 11.06
CA PRO A 350 -23.21 25.91 11.74
C PRO A 350 -23.05 24.72 10.79
N LEU A 351 -22.51 23.60 11.30
CA LEU A 351 -22.40 22.36 10.55
C LEU A 351 -23.70 21.54 10.54
N THR A 352 -24.77 22.06 11.16
CA THR A 352 -26.06 21.38 11.26
C THR A 352 -26.61 21.01 9.89
N GLY A 353 -26.85 19.70 9.69
CA GLY A 353 -27.35 19.16 8.44
C GLY A 353 -26.34 19.05 7.30
N LYS A 354 -25.10 19.49 7.51
CA LYS A 354 -24.05 19.47 6.49
C LYS A 354 -23.39 18.09 6.33
N ASN A 355 -23.00 17.76 5.11
CA ASN A 355 -22.26 16.56 4.76
C ASN A 355 -20.78 16.92 4.58
N VAL A 356 -19.91 16.26 5.32
CA VAL A 356 -18.49 16.61 5.42
C VAL A 356 -17.60 15.45 4.98
N ILE A 357 -16.66 15.72 4.08
CA ILE A 357 -15.55 14.81 3.74
C ILE A 357 -14.28 15.30 4.45
N VAL A 358 -13.60 14.36 5.10
CA VAL A 358 -12.31 14.60 5.78
C VAL A 358 -11.23 13.78 5.12
N LEU A 359 -10.11 14.39 4.76
CA LEU A 359 -8.92 13.73 4.23
C LEU A 359 -7.84 13.62 5.32
N ASP A 360 -7.24 12.44 5.43
CA ASP A 360 -6.09 12.15 6.31
C ASP A 360 -5.04 11.34 5.55
N ASP A 361 -3.82 11.29 6.08
CA ASP A 361 -2.73 10.57 5.44
C ASP A 361 -2.83 9.06 5.67
N GLN A 362 -2.98 8.62 6.89
CA GLN A 362 -2.85 7.22 7.24
C GLN A 362 -3.86 6.76 8.30
N LEU A 363 -4.49 5.64 8.02
CA LEU A 363 -5.31 4.91 8.98
C LEU A 363 -4.54 3.73 9.56
N THR A 364 -4.34 3.72 10.87
CA THR A 364 -3.77 2.56 11.61
C THR A 364 -4.84 1.92 12.51
N THR A 365 -5.09 2.51 13.67
CA THR A 365 -6.10 2.03 14.64
C THR A 365 -7.48 2.63 14.43
N GLY A 366 -7.59 3.65 13.61
CA GLY A 366 -8.82 4.40 13.41
C GLY A 366 -9.17 5.40 14.53
N ALA A 367 -8.31 5.56 15.54
CA ALA A 367 -8.58 6.44 16.68
C ALA A 367 -8.86 7.89 16.23
N THR A 368 -8.02 8.41 15.34
CA THR A 368 -8.19 9.77 14.77
C THR A 368 -9.47 9.89 13.96
N ALA A 369 -9.71 8.92 13.06
CA ALA A 369 -10.90 8.93 12.22
C ALA A 369 -12.19 8.97 13.04
N TRP A 370 -12.31 8.09 14.03
CA TRP A 370 -13.50 8.04 14.89
C TRP A 370 -13.65 9.25 15.80
N HIS A 371 -12.54 9.83 16.28
CA HIS A 371 -12.58 11.05 17.04
C HIS A 371 -13.13 12.21 16.19
N VAL A 372 -12.59 12.38 14.99
CA VAL A 372 -12.99 13.44 14.06
C VAL A 372 -14.46 13.28 13.64
N ILE A 373 -14.87 12.07 13.27
CA ILE A 373 -16.26 11.78 12.93
C ILE A 373 -17.19 12.16 14.08
N ARG A 374 -16.87 11.73 15.31
CA ARG A 374 -17.66 12.06 16.50
C ARG A 374 -17.74 13.57 16.71
N LYS A 375 -16.64 14.28 16.64
CA LYS A 375 -16.61 15.74 16.83
C LYS A 375 -17.40 16.49 15.78
N LEU A 376 -17.34 16.09 14.53
CA LEU A 376 -18.18 16.67 13.47
C LEU A 376 -19.66 16.39 13.70
N LYS A 377 -20.02 15.18 14.16
CA LYS A 377 -21.39 14.83 14.54
C LYS A 377 -21.87 15.66 15.74
N GLU A 378 -21.06 15.85 16.76
CA GLU A 378 -21.35 16.73 17.91
C GLU A 378 -21.62 18.19 17.48
N LYS A 379 -21.00 18.65 16.38
CA LYS A 379 -21.24 19.97 15.76
C LYS A 379 -22.45 20.01 14.79
N GLY A 380 -23.17 18.88 14.67
CA GLY A 380 -24.39 18.79 13.88
C GLY A 380 -24.23 18.31 12.45
N ALA A 381 -23.05 17.85 12.04
CA ALA A 381 -22.85 17.30 10.71
C ALA A 381 -23.77 16.08 10.48
N LYS A 382 -24.50 16.09 9.35
CA LYS A 382 -25.46 15.02 9.01
C LYS A 382 -24.69 13.75 8.58
N ASN A 383 -23.80 13.88 7.61
CA ASN A 383 -23.01 12.76 7.12
C ASN A 383 -21.52 13.11 7.19
N VAL A 384 -20.69 12.12 7.50
CA VAL A 384 -19.24 12.26 7.54
C VAL A 384 -18.60 11.10 6.79
N LEU A 385 -17.78 11.42 5.79
CA LEU A 385 -16.92 10.49 5.10
C LEU A 385 -15.46 10.81 5.45
N PHE A 386 -14.80 9.90 6.14
CA PHE A 386 -13.37 10.02 6.44
C PHE A 386 -12.58 9.23 5.40
N ILE A 387 -11.67 9.90 4.72
CA ILE A 387 -10.81 9.31 3.68
C ILE A 387 -9.39 9.32 4.17
N ALA A 388 -8.75 8.16 4.29
CA ALA A 388 -7.31 8.03 4.49
C ALA A 388 -6.65 7.62 3.17
N MET A 389 -5.52 8.25 2.83
CA MET A 389 -4.77 7.84 1.66
C MET A 389 -4.30 6.39 1.80
N PHE A 390 -3.78 6.02 2.96
CA PHE A 390 -3.22 4.70 3.21
C PHE A 390 -3.86 4.01 4.41
N GLN A 391 -4.28 2.76 4.24
CA GLN A 391 -4.58 1.87 5.35
C GLN A 391 -3.34 1.09 5.75
N MET A 392 -2.83 1.29 6.95
CA MET A 392 -1.79 0.43 7.50
C MET A 392 -2.41 -0.85 8.03
N VAL A 393 -2.02 -1.96 7.44
CA VAL A 393 -2.46 -3.29 7.86
C VAL A 393 -1.37 -3.91 8.72
N LEU A 394 -1.76 -4.38 9.90
CA LEU A 394 -0.87 -5.14 10.75
C LEU A 394 -0.59 -6.51 10.09
N PRO A 395 0.64 -7.02 10.15
CA PRO A 395 0.93 -8.36 9.64
C PRO A 395 0.04 -9.38 10.37
N VAL A 396 -0.65 -10.19 9.56
CA VAL A 396 -1.54 -11.26 10.05
C VAL A 396 -0.75 -12.55 10.07
N ASN A 397 -0.69 -13.22 11.20
CA ASN A 397 -0.31 -14.63 11.21
C ASN A 397 -1.57 -15.47 10.97
N ASN A 398 -1.73 -15.96 9.75
CA ASN A 398 -2.90 -16.76 9.35
C ASN A 398 -2.92 -18.15 10.04
N ASP A 399 -1.83 -18.56 10.65
CA ASP A 399 -1.69 -19.87 11.29
C ASP A 399 -2.26 -19.87 12.73
N VAL A 400 -2.51 -18.70 13.30
CA VAL A 400 -3.07 -18.59 14.65
C VAL A 400 -4.48 -18.03 14.61
N ILE A 401 -5.42 -18.91 14.89
CA ILE A 401 -6.85 -18.60 14.91
C ILE A 401 -7.31 -18.28 16.33
N CYS A 402 -8.10 -17.25 16.49
CA CYS A 402 -8.67 -16.86 17.77
C CYS A 402 -9.60 -17.97 18.30
N PRO A 403 -9.35 -18.50 19.52
CA PRO A 403 -10.19 -19.56 20.10
C PRO A 403 -11.61 -19.09 20.45
N ARG A 404 -11.86 -17.77 20.49
CA ARG A 404 -13.19 -17.23 20.82
C ARG A 404 -14.08 -17.00 19.61
N CYS A 405 -13.54 -16.57 18.49
CA CYS A 405 -14.37 -16.14 17.34
C CYS A 405 -13.91 -16.70 15.99
N GLY A 406 -12.87 -17.53 15.96
CA GLY A 406 -12.38 -18.16 14.74
C GLY A 406 -11.70 -17.21 13.75
N GLN A 407 -11.44 -15.96 14.12
CA GLN A 407 -10.75 -15.01 13.25
C GLN A 407 -9.23 -15.12 13.36
N PRO A 408 -8.46 -14.87 12.29
CA PRO A 408 -7.01 -14.81 12.33
C PRO A 408 -6.52 -13.77 13.36
N MET A 409 -5.48 -14.12 14.11
CA MET A 409 -4.89 -13.24 15.13
C MET A 409 -3.66 -12.51 14.59
N LEU A 410 -3.48 -11.28 15.06
CA LEU A 410 -2.33 -10.45 14.72
C LEU A 410 -1.23 -10.60 15.75
N ILE A 411 0.03 -10.64 15.31
CA ILE A 411 1.16 -10.49 16.22
C ILE A 411 1.34 -9.01 16.54
N LYS A 412 1.23 -8.66 17.82
CA LYS A 412 1.53 -7.33 18.34
C LYS A 412 2.72 -7.38 19.27
N MET A 413 3.39 -6.26 19.40
CA MET A 413 4.50 -6.09 20.34
C MET A 413 4.15 -5.01 21.36
N ARG A 414 4.28 -5.34 22.63
CA ARG A 414 4.13 -4.39 23.71
C ARG A 414 5.38 -3.49 23.75
N ARG A 415 5.18 -2.20 23.70
CA ARG A 415 6.30 -1.25 23.59
C ARG A 415 7.10 -1.09 24.90
N SER A 416 6.47 -1.35 26.03
CA SER A 416 7.12 -1.20 27.34
C SER A 416 8.25 -2.20 27.60
N ASP A 417 8.13 -3.40 27.04
CA ASP A 417 9.03 -4.53 27.33
C ASP A 417 9.40 -5.37 26.10
N GLY A 418 8.92 -4.98 24.91
CA GLY A 418 9.15 -5.73 23.68
C GLY A 418 8.42 -7.07 23.58
N HIS A 419 7.56 -7.39 24.57
CA HIS A 419 6.84 -8.65 24.59
C HIS A 419 5.89 -8.79 23.41
N ARG A 420 5.95 -9.94 22.72
CA ARG A 420 5.07 -10.26 21.58
C ARG A 420 3.87 -11.08 22.05
N PHE A 421 2.72 -10.77 21.50
CA PHE A 421 1.48 -11.47 21.80
C PHE A 421 0.55 -11.51 20.57
N TYR A 422 -0.30 -12.52 20.51
CA TYR A 422 -1.37 -12.60 19.53
C TYR A 422 -2.56 -11.75 19.98
N SER A 423 -3.14 -11.01 19.08
CA SER A 423 -4.32 -10.17 19.31
C SER A 423 -5.39 -10.42 18.25
N CYS A 424 -6.54 -10.83 18.70
CA CYS A 424 -7.76 -10.86 17.88
C CYS A 424 -8.33 -9.45 17.79
N THR A 425 -7.88 -8.70 16.78
CA THR A 425 -8.16 -7.27 16.69
C THR A 425 -9.62 -6.98 16.37
N PRO A 426 -10.34 -6.26 17.23
CA PRO A 426 -11.73 -5.92 16.98
C PRO A 426 -11.92 -4.88 15.87
N PRO A 427 -13.16 -4.73 15.33
CA PRO A 427 -13.46 -3.84 14.20
C PRO A 427 -13.06 -2.38 14.42
N GLN A 428 -13.20 -1.86 15.63
CA GLN A 428 -12.79 -0.49 15.96
C GLN A 428 -11.29 -0.22 15.83
N TYR A 429 -10.49 -1.28 15.66
CA TYR A 429 -9.04 -1.22 15.44
C TYR A 429 -8.64 -1.77 14.07
N GLY A 430 -9.59 -1.87 13.13
CA GLY A 430 -9.34 -2.33 11.76
C GLY A 430 -9.29 -3.84 11.56
N GLY A 431 -9.67 -4.63 12.57
CA GLY A 431 -9.80 -6.07 12.46
C GLY A 431 -11.25 -6.54 12.42
N ASN A 432 -11.46 -7.84 12.39
CA ASN A 432 -12.79 -8.49 12.48
C ASN A 432 -12.93 -9.34 13.75
N GLY A 433 -12.05 -9.14 14.72
CA GLY A 433 -11.92 -9.98 15.89
C GLY A 433 -12.71 -9.51 17.10
N CYS A 434 -12.61 -10.29 18.18
CA CYS A 434 -13.35 -10.10 19.43
C CYS A 434 -12.58 -9.44 20.58
N GLY A 435 -11.34 -9.00 20.34
CA GLY A 435 -10.47 -8.39 21.36
C GLY A 435 -9.68 -9.38 22.22
N PHE A 436 -9.76 -10.68 21.93
CA PHE A 436 -8.98 -11.69 22.67
C PHE A 436 -7.48 -11.50 22.48
N ILE A 437 -6.72 -11.68 23.55
CA ILE A 437 -5.24 -11.59 23.57
C ILE A 437 -4.70 -12.91 24.07
N GLN A 438 -3.62 -13.39 23.44
CA GLN A 438 -2.90 -14.60 23.82
C GLN A 438 -1.41 -14.34 23.76
N ASP A 439 -0.69 -14.63 24.84
CA ASP A 439 0.75 -14.52 24.86
C ASP A 439 1.40 -15.54 23.91
N ILE A 440 2.46 -15.11 23.22
CA ILE A 440 3.31 -16.00 22.45
C ILE A 440 4.25 -16.65 23.47
N SER A 441 3.92 -17.87 23.90
CA SER A 441 4.87 -18.68 24.66
C SER A 441 6.10 -18.91 23.77
N ASN A 442 7.29 -18.62 24.29
CA ASN A 442 8.55 -18.97 23.63
C ASN A 442 8.55 -20.48 23.37
N GLN A 443 8.24 -20.89 22.16
CA GLN A 443 8.49 -22.23 21.65
C GLN A 443 9.89 -22.29 21.08
#